data_8a90e5973dd73c22ceb8d33da41ec86d
#
_entry.id   8a90e5973dd73c22ceb8d33da41ec86d
#
_cell.length_a   1.000
_cell.length_b   1.000
_cell.length_c   1.000
_cell.angle_alpha   90.00
_cell.angle_beta   90.00
_cell.angle_gamma   90.00
#
_symmetry.space_group_name_H-M   'P 1'
#
loop_
_entity.id
_entity.type
_entity.pdbx_description
1 polymer ?
#
loop_
_entity_poly.entity_id
_entity_poly.type
_entity_poly.pdbx_seq_one_letter_code
_entity_poly.pdbx_strand_id
1 'polypeptide(L)'
;MGGDLSFDSSKPFSPAVDSLFDSLSRHGIAFARVTTFPSMAVVPRTAGTRFAQVRGVTDNYPFYGKIVTEPAGRWPQLKEGPYAIVDPALLTSLNAKVGDTLKLGFGTFTIIASIKDLPGAAGIAEMLGPRIFIPARYVAETQLVVFGSTANRTAFAKLPPRVDPDKFAKPLRKRMLLISLGGVEGPV
;
A
#
# COMPACT_ATOMS: atom_id res chain seq x y z
N MET A 1 10.49 -1.75 -8.06
CA MET A 1 9.08 -1.30 -8.17
C MET A 1 8.15 -2.44 -7.78
N GLY A 2 6.90 -2.13 -7.37
CA GLY A 2 6.02 -3.13 -6.77
C GLY A 2 5.48 -4.22 -7.71
N GLY A 3 5.54 -4.07 -9.03
CA GLY A 3 5.03 -5.04 -10.02
C GLY A 3 5.43 -4.68 -11.45
N ASP A 4 5.03 -5.51 -12.42
CA ASP A 4 5.24 -5.28 -13.87
C ASP A 4 4.33 -4.17 -14.40
N LEU A 5 3.12 -4.07 -13.85
CA LEU A 5 2.16 -3.03 -14.15
C LEU A 5 1.62 -2.42 -12.86
N SER A 6 1.20 -1.16 -12.94
CA SER A 6 0.45 -0.47 -11.88
C SER A 6 -0.81 0.18 -12.40
N PHE A 7 -1.87 0.11 -11.60
CA PHE A 7 -3.16 0.75 -11.85
C PHE A 7 -3.47 1.63 -10.66
N ASP A 8 -3.54 2.94 -10.88
CA ASP A 8 -3.75 3.92 -9.83
C ASP A 8 -5.17 4.47 -9.90
N SER A 9 -5.79 4.66 -8.75
CA SER A 9 -7.13 5.25 -8.62
C SER A 9 -7.23 6.06 -7.34
N SER A 10 -7.79 7.26 -7.43
CA SER A 10 -8.18 8.08 -6.28
C SER A 10 -9.50 7.62 -5.64
N LYS A 11 -10.26 6.76 -6.34
CA LYS A 11 -11.51 6.16 -5.85
C LYS A 11 -11.31 4.67 -5.52
N PRO A 12 -12.16 4.06 -4.69
CA PRO A 12 -12.20 2.61 -4.56
C PRO A 12 -12.37 1.96 -5.93
N PHE A 13 -11.68 0.84 -6.16
CA PHE A 13 -11.98 0.04 -7.35
C PHE A 13 -13.43 -0.42 -7.27
N SER A 14 -14.14 -0.37 -8.39
CA SER A 14 -15.52 -0.84 -8.44
C SER A 14 -15.57 -2.36 -8.27
N PRO A 15 -16.69 -2.94 -7.79
CA PRO A 15 -16.85 -4.40 -7.71
C PRO A 15 -16.58 -5.12 -9.03
N ALA A 16 -16.88 -4.49 -10.16
CA ALA A 16 -16.61 -5.04 -11.48
C ALA A 16 -15.11 -5.07 -11.81
N VAL A 17 -14.35 -4.05 -11.40
CA VAL A 17 -12.87 -4.05 -11.52
C VAL A 17 -12.26 -5.09 -10.58
N ASP A 18 -12.77 -5.22 -9.36
CA ASP A 18 -12.31 -6.24 -8.42
C ASP A 18 -12.56 -7.66 -8.97
N SER A 19 -13.75 -7.91 -9.54
CA SER A 19 -14.07 -9.18 -10.21
C SER A 19 -13.15 -9.46 -11.40
N LEU A 20 -12.76 -8.41 -12.15
CA LEU A 20 -11.78 -8.54 -13.23
C LEU A 20 -10.41 -8.95 -12.70
N PHE A 21 -9.93 -8.32 -11.62
CA PHE A 21 -8.66 -8.72 -10.99
C PHE A 21 -8.70 -10.14 -10.46
N ASP A 22 -9.81 -10.57 -9.86
CA ASP A 22 -10.01 -11.95 -9.38
C ASP A 22 -10.01 -12.95 -10.54
N SER A 23 -10.65 -12.60 -11.66
CA SER A 23 -10.61 -13.42 -12.87
C SER A 23 -9.19 -13.57 -13.40
N LEU A 24 -8.45 -12.48 -13.51
CA LEU A 24 -7.05 -12.48 -13.96
C LEU A 24 -6.15 -13.26 -12.99
N SER A 25 -6.43 -13.19 -11.69
CA SER A 25 -5.68 -13.97 -10.68
C SER A 25 -5.84 -15.47 -10.88
N ARG A 26 -7.03 -15.93 -11.27
CA ARG A 26 -7.28 -17.35 -11.63
C ARG A 26 -6.51 -17.78 -12.88
N HIS A 27 -6.11 -16.84 -13.74
CA HIS A 27 -5.29 -17.07 -14.92
C HIS A 27 -3.78 -16.83 -14.68
N GLY A 28 -3.34 -16.80 -13.43
CA GLY A 28 -1.92 -16.77 -13.05
C GLY A 28 -1.31 -15.37 -12.94
N ILE A 29 -2.10 -14.30 -12.93
CA ILE A 29 -1.62 -12.94 -12.71
C ILE A 29 -1.80 -12.60 -11.23
N ALA A 30 -0.68 -12.40 -10.51
CA ALA A 30 -0.76 -12.01 -9.11
C ALA A 30 -0.96 -10.49 -8.97
N PHE A 31 -1.85 -10.10 -8.05
CA PHE A 31 -2.09 -8.69 -7.71
C PHE A 31 -1.67 -8.40 -6.29
N ALA A 32 -0.97 -7.28 -6.08
CA ALA A 32 -0.73 -6.68 -4.77
C ALA A 32 -1.37 -5.30 -4.74
N ARG A 33 -1.96 -4.93 -3.61
CA ARG A 33 -2.65 -3.65 -3.46
C ARG A 33 -1.98 -2.80 -2.40
N VAL A 34 -1.90 -1.51 -2.67
CA VAL A 34 -1.42 -0.49 -1.74
C VAL A 34 -2.44 0.63 -1.66
N THR A 35 -2.89 0.93 -0.46
CA THR A 35 -3.71 2.12 -0.20
C THR A 35 -2.84 3.15 0.50
N THR A 36 -2.63 4.30 -0.14
CA THR A 36 -1.82 5.40 0.40
C THR A 36 -2.73 6.54 0.81
N PHE A 37 -2.57 7.03 2.03
CA PHE A 37 -3.35 8.15 2.56
C PHE A 37 -2.55 8.93 3.59
N PRO A 38 -2.78 10.27 3.71
CA PRO A 38 -2.16 11.09 4.73
C PRO A 38 -2.77 10.85 6.11
N SER A 39 -1.97 10.93 7.15
CA SER A 39 -2.42 10.86 8.54
C SER A 39 -1.51 11.61 9.49
N MET A 40 -2.07 12.02 10.62
CA MET A 40 -1.27 12.39 11.79
C MET A 40 -0.91 11.10 12.53
N ALA A 41 0.38 10.85 12.65
CA ALA A 41 0.93 9.77 13.46
C ALA A 41 1.17 10.26 14.88
N VAL A 42 0.67 9.53 15.88
CA VAL A 42 0.78 9.89 17.29
C VAL A 42 1.45 8.76 18.06
N VAL A 43 2.46 9.09 18.85
CA VAL A 43 3.10 8.16 19.80
C VAL A 43 2.72 8.58 21.21
N PRO A 44 1.79 7.90 21.90
CA PRO A 44 1.28 8.32 23.21
C PRO A 44 2.36 8.45 24.27
N ARG A 45 3.37 7.58 24.24
CA ARG A 45 4.48 7.59 25.24
C ARG A 45 5.25 8.92 25.25
N THR A 46 5.42 9.53 24.09
CA THR A 46 6.18 10.79 23.94
C THR A 46 5.28 12.00 23.76
N ALA A 47 3.97 11.81 23.63
CA ALA A 47 3.00 12.80 23.18
C ALA A 47 3.37 13.44 21.81
N GLY A 48 4.30 12.81 21.07
CA GLY A 48 4.75 13.27 19.77
C GLY A 48 3.69 13.07 18.70
N THR A 49 3.56 14.06 17.82
CA THR A 49 2.63 14.03 16.70
C THR A 49 3.34 14.49 15.43
N ARG A 50 3.20 13.75 14.33
CA ARG A 50 3.81 14.08 13.05
C ARG A 50 2.92 13.69 11.89
N PHE A 51 2.85 14.57 10.88
CA PHE A 51 2.24 14.23 9.59
C PHE A 51 3.08 13.16 8.87
N ALA A 52 2.41 12.14 8.33
CA ALA A 52 3.04 11.03 7.64
C ALA A 52 2.14 10.47 6.52
N GLN A 53 2.76 9.78 5.57
CA GLN A 53 2.07 9.02 4.52
C GLN A 53 1.93 7.57 4.95
N VAL A 54 0.69 7.13 5.19
CA VAL A 54 0.38 5.75 5.53
C VAL A 54 0.17 4.93 4.26
N ARG A 55 0.76 3.74 4.23
CA ARG A 55 0.64 2.76 3.15
C ARG A 55 0.12 1.44 3.71
N GLY A 56 -1.15 1.17 3.47
CA GLY A 56 -1.75 -0.13 3.74
C GLY A 56 -1.41 -1.10 2.62
N VAL A 57 -0.61 -2.13 2.90
CA VAL A 57 -0.09 -3.07 1.91
C VAL A 57 -0.67 -4.47 2.09
N THR A 58 -0.94 -5.16 0.96
CA THR A 58 -1.32 -6.57 0.98
C THR A 58 -0.11 -7.48 1.20
N ASP A 59 -0.35 -8.73 1.59
CA ASP A 59 0.68 -9.67 2.05
C ASP A 59 1.74 -9.99 1.00
N ASN A 60 1.40 -9.88 -0.26
CA ASN A 60 2.27 -10.18 -1.41
C ASN A 60 3.02 -8.95 -1.97
N TYR A 61 2.90 -7.79 -1.32
CA TYR A 61 3.66 -6.59 -1.69
C TYR A 61 5.02 -6.55 -0.97
N PRO A 62 6.11 -6.13 -1.62
CA PRO A 62 6.27 -5.88 -3.05
C PRO A 62 6.59 -7.17 -3.82
N PHE A 63 6.24 -7.21 -5.11
CA PHE A 63 6.61 -8.34 -5.97
C PHE A 63 8.10 -8.36 -6.33
N TYR A 64 8.71 -7.19 -6.41
CA TYR A 64 10.12 -7.01 -6.79
C TYR A 64 10.87 -6.15 -5.78
N GLY A 65 12.12 -6.53 -5.57
CA GLY A 65 12.97 -5.91 -4.56
C GLY A 65 12.69 -6.44 -3.16
N LYS A 66 13.53 -6.05 -2.23
CA LYS A 66 13.39 -6.38 -0.80
C LYS A 66 13.35 -5.10 0.00
N ILE A 67 12.38 -4.99 0.89
CA ILE A 67 12.34 -3.91 1.87
C ILE A 67 13.23 -4.34 3.02
N VAL A 68 14.31 -3.62 3.23
CA VAL A 68 15.25 -3.87 4.31
C VAL A 68 14.83 -3.08 5.54
N THR A 69 14.74 -3.76 6.66
CA THR A 69 14.29 -3.19 7.93
C THR A 69 15.39 -3.20 8.99
N GLU A 70 15.26 -2.32 9.98
CA GLU A 70 16.05 -2.32 11.21
C GLU A 70 15.11 -2.40 12.43
N PRO A 71 15.11 -3.49 13.21
CA PRO A 71 15.90 -4.72 13.06
C PRO A 71 15.62 -5.47 11.75
N ALA A 72 16.64 -6.18 11.26
CA ALA A 72 16.56 -6.92 10.01
C ALA A 72 15.49 -8.01 10.03
N GLY A 73 14.90 -8.31 8.86
CA GLY A 73 13.95 -9.43 8.70
C GLY A 73 12.54 -9.19 9.24
N ARG A 74 12.18 -7.95 9.60
CA ARG A 74 10.86 -7.63 10.17
C ARG A 74 9.76 -7.42 9.13
N TRP A 75 10.09 -7.24 7.85
CA TRP A 75 9.07 -7.02 6.81
C TRP A 75 8.01 -8.13 6.73
N PRO A 76 8.35 -9.43 6.74
CA PRO A 76 7.33 -10.49 6.75
C PRO A 76 6.40 -10.47 7.96
N GLN A 77 6.90 -10.03 9.11
CA GLN A 77 6.10 -9.96 10.35
C GLN A 77 5.04 -8.86 10.32
N LEU A 78 5.17 -7.87 9.43
CA LEU A 78 4.17 -6.80 9.29
C LEU A 78 2.76 -7.37 9.13
N LYS A 79 2.60 -8.45 8.38
CA LYS A 79 1.31 -9.08 8.10
C LYS A 79 0.75 -9.95 9.24
N GLU A 80 1.50 -10.19 10.31
CA GLU A 80 1.09 -11.09 11.38
C GLU A 80 0.15 -10.44 12.41
N GLY A 81 0.14 -9.10 12.48
CA GLY A 81 -0.65 -8.38 13.48
C GLY A 81 -0.85 -6.90 13.15
N PRO A 82 -1.38 -6.13 14.10
CA PRO A 82 -1.52 -4.68 13.99
C PRO A 82 -0.16 -4.01 14.18
N TYR A 83 0.73 -4.24 13.25
CA TYR A 83 2.11 -3.77 13.28
C TYR A 83 2.32 -2.61 12.31
N ALA A 84 3.34 -1.79 12.59
CA ALA A 84 3.79 -0.73 11.72
C ALA A 84 5.30 -0.81 11.50
N ILE A 85 5.73 -0.54 10.25
CA ILE A 85 7.13 -0.31 9.89
C ILE A 85 7.21 1.12 9.38
N VAL A 86 8.13 1.92 9.92
CA VAL A 86 8.13 3.37 9.74
C VAL A 86 9.45 3.87 9.16
N ASP A 87 9.44 5.03 8.53
CA ASP A 87 10.69 5.72 8.14
C ASP A 87 11.49 6.10 9.40
N PRO A 88 12.84 6.02 9.38
CA PRO A 88 13.70 6.43 10.50
C PRO A 88 13.46 7.88 10.93
N ALA A 89 13.19 8.77 9.96
CA ALA A 89 12.87 10.17 10.23
C ALA A 89 11.64 10.35 11.12
N LEU A 90 10.68 9.41 11.07
CA LEU A 90 9.50 9.44 11.95
C LEU A 90 9.89 9.10 13.38
N LEU A 91 10.72 8.08 13.59
CA LEU A 91 11.22 7.72 14.92
C LEU A 91 11.94 8.90 15.58
N THR A 92 12.85 9.54 14.84
CA THR A 92 13.59 10.71 15.32
C THR A 92 12.65 11.86 15.67
N SER A 93 11.73 12.22 14.77
CA SER A 93 10.85 13.38 14.96
C SER A 93 9.82 13.20 16.08
N LEU A 94 9.42 11.96 16.38
CA LEU A 94 8.49 11.61 17.45
C LEU A 94 9.19 11.19 18.75
N ASN A 95 10.51 11.18 18.79
CA ASN A 95 11.30 10.57 19.89
C ASN A 95 10.80 9.16 20.23
N ALA A 96 10.47 8.39 19.19
CA ALA A 96 9.90 7.07 19.25
C ALA A 96 10.97 5.98 19.02
N LYS A 97 10.66 4.78 19.46
CA LYS A 97 11.52 3.60 19.29
C LYS A 97 10.69 2.39 18.86
N VAL A 98 11.37 1.36 18.36
CA VAL A 98 10.77 0.05 18.12
C VAL A 98 10.18 -0.48 19.43
N GLY A 99 8.96 -0.98 19.37
CA GLY A 99 8.14 -1.41 20.50
C GLY A 99 7.13 -0.37 20.98
N ASP A 100 7.25 0.89 20.56
CA ASP A 100 6.26 1.92 20.94
C ASP A 100 4.92 1.71 20.21
N THR A 101 3.87 2.16 20.86
CA THR A 101 2.53 2.24 20.28
C THR A 101 2.44 3.45 19.35
N LEU A 102 1.90 3.21 18.15
CA LEU A 102 1.60 4.23 17.14
C LEU A 102 0.09 4.29 16.92
N LYS A 103 -0.49 5.47 17.02
CA LYS A 103 -1.89 5.71 16.66
C LYS A 103 -2.00 6.41 15.31
N LEU A 104 -2.90 5.90 14.47
CA LEU A 104 -3.27 6.43 13.16
C LEU A 104 -4.79 6.51 13.10
N GLY A 105 -5.35 7.71 13.29
CA GLY A 105 -6.79 7.85 13.50
C GLY A 105 -7.26 7.03 14.71
N PHE A 106 -8.22 6.12 14.49
CA PHE A 106 -8.70 5.19 15.51
C PHE A 106 -7.88 3.90 15.62
N GLY A 107 -7.03 3.61 14.62
CA GLY A 107 -6.17 2.42 14.61
C GLY A 107 -4.99 2.54 15.56
N THR A 108 -4.65 1.43 16.20
CA THR A 108 -3.51 1.31 17.13
C THR A 108 -2.58 0.22 16.64
N PHE A 109 -1.30 0.56 16.49
CA PHE A 109 -0.27 -0.30 15.94
C PHE A 109 0.95 -0.35 16.85
N THR A 110 1.72 -1.44 16.77
CA THR A 110 3.03 -1.53 17.41
C THR A 110 4.11 -1.31 16.35
N ILE A 111 5.03 -0.39 16.60
CA ILE A 111 6.20 -0.19 15.73
C ILE A 111 7.14 -1.37 15.91
N ILE A 112 7.32 -2.19 14.86
CA ILE A 112 8.19 -3.38 14.93
C ILE A 112 9.56 -3.17 14.27
N ALA A 113 9.70 -2.17 13.41
CA ALA A 113 10.96 -1.85 12.75
C ALA A 113 10.91 -0.47 12.10
N SER A 114 12.09 0.03 11.71
CA SER A 114 12.23 1.12 10.75
C SER A 114 12.69 0.61 9.38
N ILE A 115 12.48 1.41 8.33
CA ILE A 115 12.95 1.13 6.97
C ILE A 115 14.42 1.51 6.89
N LYS A 116 15.28 0.57 6.47
CA LYS A 116 16.69 0.84 6.19
C LYS A 116 16.94 1.12 4.71
N ASP A 117 16.26 0.34 3.85
CA ASP A 117 16.33 0.52 2.40
C ASP A 117 14.98 0.14 1.76
N LEU A 118 14.59 0.94 0.77
CA LEU A 118 13.36 0.74 0.00
C LEU A 118 13.67 0.86 -1.49
N PRO A 119 13.54 -0.21 -2.27
CA PRO A 119 13.83 -0.19 -3.70
C PRO A 119 13.02 0.89 -4.44
N GLY A 120 13.71 1.73 -5.21
CA GLY A 120 13.08 2.75 -6.06
C GLY A 120 12.55 3.99 -5.35
N ALA A 121 12.95 4.23 -4.10
CA ALA A 121 12.48 5.37 -3.30
C ALA A 121 13.32 6.66 -3.45
N ALA A 122 14.25 6.72 -4.40
CA ALA A 122 15.10 7.90 -4.58
C ALA A 122 14.30 9.13 -5.08
N GLY A 123 14.33 10.21 -4.35
CA GLY A 123 14.07 11.58 -4.79
C GLY A 123 12.68 12.15 -4.49
N ILE A 124 11.58 11.61 -5.00
CA ILE A 124 10.24 12.26 -4.87
C ILE A 124 9.54 11.90 -3.55
N ALA A 125 9.85 10.75 -2.97
CA ALA A 125 9.20 10.27 -1.75
C ALA A 125 9.51 11.13 -0.51
N GLU A 126 10.64 11.80 -0.48
CA GLU A 126 11.03 12.68 0.64
C GLU A 126 10.18 13.95 0.74
N MET A 127 9.61 14.41 -0.38
CA MET A 127 8.75 15.61 -0.41
C MET A 127 7.36 15.38 0.19
N LEU A 128 6.92 14.14 0.27
CA LEU A 128 5.57 13.77 0.74
C LEU A 128 5.49 13.45 2.24
N GLY A 129 6.60 13.56 2.95
CA GLY A 129 6.71 13.24 4.36
C GLY A 129 7.08 11.78 4.65
N PRO A 130 7.39 11.44 5.91
CA PRO A 130 7.81 10.11 6.31
C PRO A 130 6.71 9.06 6.07
N ARG A 131 7.12 7.86 5.72
CA ARG A 131 6.22 6.75 5.38
C ARG A 131 5.98 5.83 6.56
N ILE A 132 4.76 5.30 6.63
CA ILE A 132 4.35 4.27 7.58
C ILE A 132 3.72 3.14 6.77
N PHE A 133 4.21 1.93 6.94
CA PHE A 133 3.60 0.73 6.37
C PHE A 133 2.79 0.00 7.43
N ILE A 134 1.55 -0.34 7.09
CA ILE A 134 0.65 -1.18 7.89
C ILE A 134 0.03 -2.26 6.99
N PRO A 135 -0.47 -3.37 7.53
CA PRO A 135 -1.21 -4.35 6.72
C PRO A 135 -2.50 -3.74 6.18
N ALA A 136 -2.84 -4.03 4.93
CA ALA A 136 -4.03 -3.50 4.26
C ALA A 136 -5.34 -3.78 5.02
N ARG A 137 -5.44 -4.94 5.69
CA ARG A 137 -6.63 -5.33 6.46
C ARG A 137 -6.96 -4.40 7.64
N TYR A 138 -5.96 -3.68 8.17
CA TYR A 138 -6.16 -2.74 9.28
C TYR A 138 -6.43 -1.29 8.83
N VAL A 139 -6.42 -1.02 7.52
CA VAL A 139 -6.71 0.34 7.00
C VAL A 139 -8.10 0.81 7.42
N ALA A 140 -9.09 -0.06 7.36
CA ALA A 140 -10.47 0.28 7.76
C ALA A 140 -10.58 0.67 9.24
N GLU A 141 -9.79 0.04 10.12
CA GLU A 141 -9.78 0.34 11.56
C GLU A 141 -9.28 1.75 11.88
N THR A 142 -8.48 2.34 11.00
CA THR A 142 -8.02 3.72 11.16
C THR A 142 -9.16 4.74 11.03
N GLN A 143 -10.23 4.39 10.31
CA GLN A 143 -11.35 5.26 9.91
C GLN A 143 -10.92 6.53 9.15
N LEU A 144 -9.72 6.52 8.55
CA LEU A 144 -9.17 7.64 7.80
C LEU A 144 -9.47 7.55 6.30
N VAL A 145 -9.79 6.34 5.81
CA VAL A 145 -10.13 6.09 4.40
C VAL A 145 -11.63 5.87 4.27
N VAL A 146 -12.36 6.97 4.30
CA VAL A 146 -13.82 7.03 4.15
C VAL A 146 -14.20 7.70 2.84
N PHE A 147 -15.49 7.74 2.52
CA PHE A 147 -15.99 8.46 1.34
C PHE A 147 -15.54 9.93 1.38
N GLY A 148 -14.92 10.40 0.28
CA GLY A 148 -14.38 11.77 0.20
C GLY A 148 -12.98 11.96 0.76
N SER A 149 -12.34 10.92 1.35
CA SER A 149 -10.94 11.01 1.80
C SER A 149 -9.96 11.05 0.62
N THR A 150 -8.83 11.74 0.83
CA THR A 150 -7.72 11.80 -0.13
C THR A 150 -6.87 10.52 -0.02
N ALA A 151 -7.40 9.41 -0.47
CA ALA A 151 -6.67 8.14 -0.52
C ALA A 151 -6.38 7.74 -1.97
N ASN A 152 -5.15 7.32 -2.24
CA ASN A 152 -4.76 6.75 -3.53
C ASN A 152 -4.63 5.23 -3.40
N ARG A 153 -5.18 4.51 -4.35
CA ARG A 153 -5.17 3.04 -4.40
C ARG A 153 -4.41 2.59 -5.62
N THR A 154 -3.37 1.81 -5.39
CA THR A 154 -2.54 1.24 -6.45
C THR A 154 -2.69 -0.27 -6.43
N ALA A 155 -3.07 -0.86 -7.56
CA ALA A 155 -2.96 -2.30 -7.77
C ALA A 155 -1.73 -2.59 -8.63
N PHE A 156 -0.79 -3.36 -8.10
CA PHE A 156 0.36 -3.86 -8.82
C PHE A 156 0.05 -5.25 -9.36
N ALA A 157 0.36 -5.50 -10.63
CA ALA A 157 0.25 -6.80 -11.24
C ALA A 157 1.63 -7.39 -11.51
N LYS A 158 1.78 -8.69 -11.18
CA LYS A 158 2.92 -9.50 -11.58
C LYS A 158 2.47 -10.46 -12.67
N LEU A 159 3.06 -10.32 -13.84
CA LEU A 159 2.73 -11.10 -15.03
C LEU A 159 3.54 -12.40 -15.09
N PRO A 160 3.00 -13.45 -15.73
CA PRO A 160 3.79 -14.64 -16.05
C PRO A 160 4.98 -14.29 -16.96
N PRO A 161 6.11 -15.02 -16.90
CA PRO A 161 7.37 -14.67 -17.57
C PRO A 161 7.33 -14.49 -19.10
N ARG A 162 6.26 -14.93 -19.76
CA ARG A 162 6.11 -14.86 -21.24
C ARG A 162 5.10 -13.83 -21.69
N VAL A 163 4.52 -13.05 -20.78
CA VAL A 163 3.51 -12.03 -21.11
C VAL A 163 4.20 -10.69 -21.25
N ASP A 164 4.04 -10.08 -22.42
CA ASP A 164 4.52 -8.72 -22.69
C ASP A 164 3.65 -7.69 -21.93
N PRO A 165 4.24 -6.91 -21.01
CA PRO A 165 3.48 -5.95 -20.21
C PRO A 165 2.72 -4.92 -21.04
N ASP A 166 3.30 -4.41 -22.13
CA ASP A 166 2.68 -3.38 -22.95
C ASP A 166 1.50 -3.92 -23.74
N LYS A 167 1.61 -5.13 -24.27
CA LYS A 167 0.51 -5.80 -24.98
C LYS A 167 -0.64 -6.16 -24.06
N PHE A 168 -0.32 -6.50 -22.81
CA PHE A 168 -1.33 -6.83 -21.80
C PHE A 168 -1.99 -5.59 -21.21
N ALA A 169 -1.24 -4.51 -20.98
CA ALA A 169 -1.75 -3.30 -20.34
C ALA A 169 -2.81 -2.56 -21.17
N LYS A 170 -2.61 -2.47 -22.50
CA LYS A 170 -3.50 -1.70 -23.40
C LYS A 170 -4.96 -2.18 -23.37
N PRO A 171 -5.28 -3.47 -23.62
CA PRO A 171 -6.65 -3.97 -23.56
C PRO A 171 -7.23 -3.91 -22.16
N LEU A 172 -6.42 -4.15 -21.13
CA LEU A 172 -6.87 -4.12 -19.75
C LEU A 172 -7.26 -2.71 -19.31
N ARG A 173 -6.45 -1.69 -19.64
CA ARG A 173 -6.79 -0.27 -19.38
C ARG A 173 -8.08 0.14 -20.08
N LYS A 174 -8.26 -0.25 -21.33
CA LYS A 174 -9.50 0.02 -22.08
C LYS A 174 -10.70 -0.62 -21.40
N ARG A 175 -10.57 -1.87 -20.96
CA ARG A 175 -11.62 -2.60 -20.25
C ARG A 175 -11.97 -1.96 -18.92
N MET A 176 -10.97 -1.60 -18.11
CA MET A 176 -11.18 -0.88 -16.86
C MET A 176 -11.87 0.48 -17.06
N LEU A 177 -11.50 1.22 -18.12
CA LEU A 177 -12.14 2.49 -18.45
C LEU A 177 -13.62 2.30 -18.80
N LEU A 178 -13.97 1.29 -19.61
CA LEU A 178 -15.35 0.97 -19.98
C LEU A 178 -16.17 0.59 -18.73
N ILE A 179 -15.63 -0.24 -17.84
CA ILE A 179 -16.27 -0.59 -16.57
C ILE A 179 -16.50 0.65 -15.70
N SER A 180 -15.52 1.56 -15.63
CA SER A 180 -15.61 2.80 -14.84
C SER A 180 -16.64 3.79 -15.40
N LEU A 181 -16.92 3.74 -16.71
CA LEU A 181 -17.93 4.56 -17.37
C LEU A 181 -19.34 3.93 -17.36
N GLY A 182 -19.53 2.80 -16.69
CA GLY A 182 -20.82 2.10 -16.62
C GLY A 182 -21.17 1.30 -17.87
N GLY A 183 -20.19 1.06 -18.75
CA GLY A 183 -20.36 0.19 -19.92
C GLY A 183 -20.53 -1.26 -19.48
N VAL A 184 -21.67 -1.87 -19.73
CA VAL A 184 -21.92 -3.30 -19.56
C VAL A 184 -21.26 -4.02 -20.73
N GLU A 185 -20.18 -4.79 -20.48
CA GLU A 185 -19.72 -5.75 -21.48
C GLU A 185 -20.70 -6.93 -21.53
N GLY A 186 -21.27 -7.16 -22.70
CA GLY A 186 -21.93 -8.41 -23.02
C GLY A 186 -20.93 -9.60 -22.95
N PRO A 187 -21.41 -10.83 -22.73
CA PRO A 187 -20.54 -12.01 -22.67
C PRO A 187 -19.85 -12.24 -24.02
N VAL A 188 -18.52 -12.45 -23.98
CA VAL A 188 -17.76 -13.04 -25.07
C VAL A 188 -17.64 -14.51 -24.81
#